data_3b9b7b7f3f6f54c503c557f25709dd77
#
_entry.id   3b9b7b7f3f6f54c503c557f25709dd77
#
_cell.length_a   1.000
_cell.length_b   1.000
_cell.length_c   1.000
_cell.angle_alpha   90.00
_cell.angle_beta   90.00
_cell.angle_gamma   90.00
#
_symmetry.space_group_name_H-M   'P 1'
#
loop_
_entity.id
_entity.type
_entity.pdbx_description
1 polymer ?
#
loop_
_entity_poly.entity_id
_entity_poly.type
_entity_poly.pdbx_seq_one_letter_code
_entity_poly.pdbx_strand_id
1 'polypeptide(L)'
;MASTKETGILTVAAIRKVKGETQVFFSEKQAIFTLGGGKAGRETAALLKEALRRKQPVKAHIDTREGTIHRVGTPSERELREFERLHVLLEKPEKTLRLDVSSIDPTVFNLIDYHRKIRCFRLCRRIIPSYRKAKKIFDFCAKQTCSLGGPFNVSPCIPFQYVRDGCYARAHKMRWIITTKYHYCCEKVFSFAVYSPDTLAVQANKWGGCCVRWWYHVAPLVRVRLGRWAVLLLVIDPGMFDKPVLLSTWLAAQENKNCSPYAHVSLYSIQPGTAYAPWGGWTAFSTDPNYVSTDSTLIAYKNLITC
;
A
#
# COMPACT_ATOMS: atom_id res chain seq x y z
N MET A 1 14.69 8.84 -19.69
CA MET A 1 13.47 8.47 -18.94
C MET A 1 13.61 7.02 -18.50
N ALA A 2 13.37 6.72 -17.21
CA ALA A 2 13.38 5.32 -16.75
C ALA A 2 12.22 4.56 -17.41
N SER A 3 12.48 3.31 -17.82
CA SER A 3 11.45 2.45 -18.42
C SER A 3 10.36 2.15 -17.38
N THR A 4 9.10 2.41 -17.73
CA THR A 4 7.92 2.06 -16.91
C THR A 4 7.42 0.64 -17.18
N LYS A 5 8.04 -0.04 -18.16
CA LYS A 5 7.75 -1.44 -18.51
C LYS A 5 8.57 -2.36 -17.64
N GLU A 6 7.89 -3.24 -16.95
CA GLU A 6 8.52 -4.24 -16.08
C GLU A 6 7.95 -5.64 -16.36
N THR A 7 8.78 -6.63 -16.08
CA THR A 7 8.40 -8.04 -16.11
C THR A 7 8.53 -8.59 -14.69
N GLY A 8 7.47 -9.18 -14.18
CA GLY A 8 7.45 -9.76 -12.83
C GLY A 8 6.65 -11.04 -12.75
N ILE A 9 6.94 -11.84 -11.73
CA ILE A 9 6.08 -12.93 -11.31
C ILE A 9 5.10 -12.38 -10.31
N LEU A 10 3.80 -12.43 -10.64
CA LEU A 10 2.75 -11.75 -9.91
C LEU A 10 1.59 -12.71 -9.61
N THR A 11 0.98 -12.55 -8.44
CA THR A 11 -0.20 -13.30 -8.02
C THR A 11 -1.46 -12.49 -8.30
N VAL A 12 -2.39 -13.06 -9.06
CA VAL A 12 -3.67 -12.41 -9.35
C VAL A 12 -4.52 -12.38 -8.06
N ALA A 13 -4.83 -11.19 -7.57
CA ALA A 13 -5.66 -10.98 -6.39
C ALA A 13 -7.16 -10.91 -6.75
N ALA A 14 -7.50 -10.26 -7.86
CA ALA A 14 -8.86 -10.16 -8.36
C ALA A 14 -8.89 -9.78 -9.86
N ILE A 15 -10.01 -10.09 -10.53
CA ILE A 15 -10.33 -9.65 -11.89
C ILE A 15 -11.76 -9.15 -11.88
N ARG A 16 -12.00 -7.99 -12.46
CA ARG A 16 -13.37 -7.45 -12.63
C ARG A 16 -13.56 -6.79 -13.98
N LYS A 17 -14.82 -6.61 -14.39
CA LYS A 17 -15.18 -5.83 -15.57
C LYS A 17 -15.82 -4.51 -15.14
N VAL A 18 -15.35 -3.41 -15.70
CA VAL A 18 -15.90 -2.08 -15.46
C VAL A 18 -16.03 -1.37 -16.81
N LYS A 19 -17.25 -1.02 -17.22
CA LYS A 19 -17.55 -0.35 -18.51
C LYS A 19 -16.87 -1.00 -19.73
N GLY A 20 -16.84 -2.32 -19.78
CA GLY A 20 -16.22 -3.08 -20.89
C GLY A 20 -14.73 -3.34 -20.74
N GLU A 21 -14.03 -2.62 -19.88
CA GLU A 21 -12.63 -2.87 -19.55
C GLU A 21 -12.48 -4.04 -18.57
N THR A 22 -11.48 -4.88 -18.79
CA THR A 22 -11.08 -5.91 -17.82
C THR A 22 -9.98 -5.34 -16.94
N GLN A 23 -10.27 -5.16 -15.65
CA GLN A 23 -9.33 -4.71 -14.63
C GLN A 23 -8.78 -5.91 -13.89
N VAL A 24 -7.47 -5.90 -13.66
CA VAL A 24 -6.70 -6.95 -12.99
C VAL A 24 -5.95 -6.33 -11.81
N PHE A 25 -6.02 -7.01 -10.68
CA PHE A 25 -5.34 -6.63 -9.43
C PHE A 25 -4.32 -7.71 -9.11
N PHE A 26 -3.09 -7.30 -8.83
CA PHE A 26 -2.04 -8.19 -8.37
C PHE A 26 -1.73 -7.94 -6.89
N SER A 27 -1.47 -8.99 -6.13
CA SER A 27 -1.15 -8.89 -4.70
C SER A 27 0.09 -8.05 -4.43
N GLU A 28 1.08 -8.15 -5.31
CA GLU A 28 2.37 -7.48 -5.20
C GLU A 28 2.36 -6.04 -5.76
N LYS A 29 1.21 -5.58 -6.29
CA LYS A 29 1.07 -4.27 -6.94
C LYS A 29 -0.16 -3.53 -6.41
N GLN A 30 0.03 -2.29 -6.03
CA GLN A 30 -1.05 -1.39 -5.61
C GLN A 30 -1.88 -0.89 -6.79
N ALA A 31 -1.24 -0.71 -7.95
CA ALA A 31 -1.88 -0.19 -9.15
C ALA A 31 -2.95 -1.13 -9.70
N ILE A 32 -3.96 -0.54 -10.35
CA ILE A 32 -4.96 -1.25 -11.13
C ILE A 32 -4.42 -1.39 -12.55
N PHE A 33 -4.42 -2.60 -13.08
CA PHE A 33 -4.01 -2.87 -14.46
C PHE A 33 -5.20 -3.19 -15.34
N THR A 34 -5.13 -2.80 -16.61
CA THR A 34 -6.17 -3.07 -17.61
C THR A 34 -5.63 -3.95 -18.73
N LEU A 35 -6.50 -4.79 -19.28
CA LEU A 35 -6.21 -5.57 -20.48
C LEU A 35 -6.69 -4.82 -21.72
N GLY A 36 -5.85 -4.83 -22.76
CA GLY A 36 -6.24 -4.38 -24.09
C GLY A 36 -7.44 -5.19 -24.64
N GLY A 37 -8.17 -4.60 -25.59
CA GLY A 37 -9.28 -5.25 -26.26
C GLY A 37 -8.84 -6.32 -27.28
N GLY A 38 -9.82 -6.94 -27.96
CA GLY A 38 -9.60 -7.88 -29.05
C GLY A 38 -9.30 -9.33 -28.62
N LYS A 39 -8.81 -10.15 -29.57
CA LYS A 39 -8.58 -11.58 -29.36
C LYS A 39 -7.49 -11.83 -28.30
N ALA A 40 -6.36 -11.15 -28.40
CA ALA A 40 -5.24 -11.29 -27.47
C ALA A 40 -5.63 -10.92 -26.02
N GLY A 41 -6.45 -9.88 -25.82
CA GLY A 41 -6.93 -9.51 -24.50
C GLY A 41 -7.86 -10.56 -23.89
N ARG A 42 -8.70 -11.22 -24.71
CA ARG A 42 -9.57 -12.33 -24.24
C ARG A 42 -8.77 -13.56 -23.83
N GLU A 43 -7.74 -13.92 -24.60
CA GLU A 43 -6.85 -15.05 -24.27
C GLU A 43 -6.07 -14.77 -22.96
N THR A 44 -5.54 -13.57 -22.83
CA THR A 44 -4.85 -13.14 -21.59
C THR A 44 -5.82 -13.14 -20.39
N ALA A 45 -7.07 -12.69 -20.57
CA ALA A 45 -8.06 -12.73 -19.50
C ALA A 45 -8.40 -14.16 -19.06
N ALA A 46 -8.44 -15.11 -20.01
CA ALA A 46 -8.67 -16.52 -19.69
C ALA A 46 -7.52 -17.12 -18.86
N LEU A 47 -6.27 -16.84 -19.24
CA LEU A 47 -5.08 -17.27 -18.48
C LEU A 47 -5.07 -16.69 -17.05
N LEU A 48 -5.37 -15.41 -16.91
CA LEU A 48 -5.43 -14.75 -15.60
C LEU A 48 -6.55 -15.29 -14.70
N LYS A 49 -7.73 -15.61 -15.27
CA LYS A 49 -8.84 -16.24 -14.54
C LYS A 49 -8.46 -17.63 -14.03
N GLU A 50 -7.79 -18.41 -14.87
CA GLU A 50 -7.32 -19.74 -14.46
C GLU A 50 -6.25 -19.65 -13.38
N ALA A 51 -5.30 -18.73 -13.51
CA ALA A 51 -4.30 -18.46 -12.50
C ALA A 51 -4.93 -18.03 -11.15
N LEU A 52 -5.95 -17.15 -11.19
CA LEU A 52 -6.72 -16.74 -10.00
C LEU A 52 -7.42 -17.94 -9.34
N ARG A 53 -8.09 -18.78 -10.15
CA ARG A 53 -8.78 -19.98 -9.66
C ARG A 53 -7.83 -20.97 -8.99
N ARG A 54 -6.64 -21.18 -9.59
CA ARG A 54 -5.61 -22.09 -9.07
C ARG A 54 -4.72 -21.46 -8.01
N LYS A 55 -4.85 -20.15 -7.75
CA LYS A 55 -3.94 -19.38 -6.89
C LYS A 55 -2.47 -19.52 -7.31
N GLN A 56 -2.22 -19.62 -8.61
CA GLN A 56 -0.89 -19.73 -9.19
C GLN A 56 -0.38 -18.38 -9.66
N PRO A 57 0.92 -18.08 -9.46
CA PRO A 57 1.51 -16.86 -9.98
C PRO A 57 1.65 -16.93 -11.51
N VAL A 58 1.66 -15.76 -12.13
CA VAL A 58 1.87 -15.59 -13.57
C VAL A 58 3.09 -14.73 -13.84
N LYS A 59 3.75 -14.94 -14.99
CA LYS A 59 4.75 -14.02 -15.51
C LYS A 59 4.03 -12.93 -16.31
N ALA A 60 3.99 -11.70 -15.78
CA ALA A 60 3.32 -10.59 -16.42
C ALA A 60 4.31 -9.53 -16.89
N HIS A 61 4.08 -9.02 -18.12
CA HIS A 61 4.74 -7.84 -18.66
C HIS A 61 3.74 -6.68 -18.55
N ILE A 62 4.05 -5.73 -17.69
CA ILE A 62 3.16 -4.64 -17.32
C ILE A 62 3.82 -3.28 -17.59
N ASP A 63 3.00 -2.27 -17.85
CA ASP A 63 3.42 -0.87 -17.81
C ASP A 63 2.79 -0.21 -16.58
N THR A 64 3.63 0.16 -15.63
CA THR A 64 3.17 0.75 -14.37
C THR A 64 2.72 2.20 -14.52
N ARG A 65 3.14 2.91 -15.57
CA ARG A 65 2.71 4.27 -15.86
C ARG A 65 1.32 4.29 -16.51
N GLU A 66 1.16 3.44 -17.54
CA GLU A 66 -0.12 3.34 -18.28
C GLU A 66 -1.14 2.47 -17.55
N GLY A 67 -0.71 1.66 -16.57
CA GLY A 67 -1.58 0.68 -15.91
C GLY A 67 -2.07 -0.40 -16.88
N THR A 68 -1.22 -0.86 -17.79
CA THR A 68 -1.60 -1.84 -18.83
C THR A 68 -0.83 -3.14 -18.69
N ILE A 69 -1.49 -4.25 -19.07
CA ILE A 69 -0.85 -5.56 -19.21
C ILE A 69 -0.61 -5.83 -20.69
N HIS A 70 0.65 -5.98 -21.07
CA HIS A 70 1.03 -6.27 -22.46
C HIS A 70 1.02 -7.76 -22.77
N ARG A 71 1.49 -8.59 -21.85
CA ARG A 71 1.59 -10.04 -22.04
C ARG A 71 1.54 -10.75 -20.69
N VAL A 72 0.94 -11.95 -20.71
CA VAL A 72 0.96 -12.89 -19.57
C VAL A 72 1.39 -14.25 -20.08
N GLY A 73 2.15 -14.97 -19.27
CA GLY A 73 2.59 -16.33 -19.53
C GLY A 73 2.80 -17.12 -18.24
N THR A 74 3.11 -18.39 -18.40
CA THR A 74 3.48 -19.26 -17.28
C THR A 74 4.94 -18.97 -16.91
N PRO A 75 5.25 -18.77 -15.61
CA PRO A 75 6.63 -18.70 -15.15
C PRO A 75 7.39 -20.00 -15.40
N SER A 76 8.69 -19.92 -15.67
CA SER A 76 9.56 -21.10 -15.68
C SER A 76 9.71 -21.66 -14.25
N GLU A 77 10.09 -22.93 -14.13
CA GLU A 77 10.35 -23.54 -12.82
C GLU A 77 11.41 -22.79 -11.99
N ARG A 78 12.44 -22.23 -12.67
CA ARG A 78 13.47 -21.43 -12.00
C ARG A 78 12.86 -20.15 -11.41
N GLU A 79 12.04 -19.44 -12.20
CA GLU A 79 11.36 -18.24 -11.76
C GLU A 79 10.36 -18.51 -10.62
N LEU A 80 9.65 -19.65 -10.68
CA LEU A 80 8.77 -20.07 -9.60
C LEU A 80 9.54 -20.37 -8.31
N ARG A 81 10.64 -21.11 -8.38
CA ARG A 81 11.48 -21.40 -7.21
C ARG A 81 12.05 -20.11 -6.59
N GLU A 82 12.45 -19.15 -7.41
CA GLU A 82 12.93 -17.85 -6.93
C GLU A 82 11.81 -17.04 -6.27
N PHE A 83 10.64 -17.00 -6.89
CA PHE A 83 9.44 -16.38 -6.36
C PHE A 83 9.02 -17.01 -5.02
N GLU A 84 8.93 -18.34 -4.96
CA GLU A 84 8.61 -19.07 -3.74
C GLU A 84 9.65 -18.85 -2.65
N ARG A 85 10.94 -18.82 -2.99
CA ARG A 85 12.00 -18.51 -2.04
C ARG A 85 11.87 -17.12 -1.44
N LEU A 86 11.53 -16.12 -2.23
CA LEU A 86 11.25 -14.78 -1.75
C LEU A 86 9.99 -14.77 -0.88
N HIS A 87 8.98 -15.56 -1.22
CA HIS A 87 7.72 -15.66 -0.48
C HIS A 87 7.83 -16.49 0.82
N VAL A 88 8.71 -17.47 0.88
CA VAL A 88 9.03 -18.19 2.13
C VAL A 88 9.75 -17.28 3.14
N LEU A 89 10.42 -16.22 2.68
CA LEU A 89 10.96 -15.17 3.54
C LEU A 89 9.87 -14.24 4.10
N LEU A 90 8.66 -14.27 3.52
CA LEU A 90 7.46 -13.60 4.01
C LEU A 90 6.77 -14.59 4.97
N GLU A 91 6.69 -14.27 6.26
CA GLU A 91 5.98 -15.09 7.23
C GLU A 91 4.49 -15.25 6.86
N LYS A 92 3.84 -16.30 7.42
CA LYS A 92 2.43 -16.61 7.15
C LYS A 92 1.52 -15.40 7.34
N PRO A 93 0.52 -15.23 6.44
CA PRO A 93 -0.39 -14.09 6.51
C PRO A 93 -1.18 -14.04 7.82
N GLU A 94 -1.28 -12.85 8.40
CA GLU A 94 -2.12 -12.60 9.58
C GLU A 94 -3.57 -12.34 9.17
N LYS A 95 -4.53 -12.81 10.00
CA LYS A 95 -5.97 -12.59 9.74
C LYS A 95 -6.37 -11.14 9.98
N THR A 96 -7.13 -10.58 9.05
CA THR A 96 -7.68 -9.21 9.11
C THR A 96 -8.79 -9.08 10.14
N LEU A 97 -8.72 -8.05 10.99
CA LEU A 97 -9.89 -7.55 11.73
C LEU A 97 -10.71 -6.67 10.79
N ARG A 98 -11.87 -7.14 10.35
CA ARG A 98 -12.84 -6.32 9.59
C ARG A 98 -13.50 -5.34 10.55
N LEU A 99 -13.41 -4.06 10.23
CA LEU A 99 -14.25 -3.01 10.82
C LEU A 99 -15.19 -2.53 9.71
N ASP A 100 -16.49 -2.61 9.96
CA ASP A 100 -17.51 -2.07 9.06
C ASP A 100 -17.47 -0.54 9.14
N VAL A 101 -17.22 0.10 8.00
CA VAL A 101 -17.01 1.56 7.91
C VAL A 101 -18.32 2.34 8.02
N SER A 102 -19.46 1.70 7.74
CA SER A 102 -20.76 2.37 7.67
C SER A 102 -21.31 2.85 9.01
N SER A 103 -20.76 2.40 10.14
CA SER A 103 -21.33 2.62 11.46
C SER A 103 -20.42 3.27 12.50
N ILE A 104 -19.16 3.61 12.18
CA ILE A 104 -18.21 4.08 13.20
C ILE A 104 -17.61 5.42 12.77
N ASP A 105 -17.84 6.47 13.60
CA ASP A 105 -17.05 7.69 13.53
C ASP A 105 -15.57 7.34 13.79
N PRO A 106 -14.67 7.48 12.79
CA PRO A 106 -13.29 7.08 12.95
C PRO A 106 -12.50 7.93 13.96
N THR A 107 -13.12 8.95 14.53
CA THR A 107 -12.53 9.81 15.58
C THR A 107 -12.78 9.27 16.99
N VAL A 108 -13.77 8.39 17.18
CA VAL A 108 -14.18 7.86 18.50
C VAL A 108 -13.90 6.36 18.57
N PHE A 109 -12.63 5.98 18.70
CA PHE A 109 -12.28 4.61 19.06
C PHE A 109 -12.38 4.44 20.57
N ASN A 110 -13.27 3.54 21.01
CA ASN A 110 -13.40 3.21 22.43
C ASN A 110 -12.13 2.46 22.90
N LEU A 111 -11.28 3.15 23.65
CA LEU A 111 -9.94 2.74 24.07
C LEU A 111 -9.89 1.44 24.89
N ILE A 112 -11.02 0.98 25.43
CA ILE A 112 -11.07 -0.08 26.45
C ILE A 112 -10.96 -1.49 25.84
N ASP A 113 -11.58 -1.76 24.69
CA ASP A 113 -11.60 -3.10 24.08
C ASP A 113 -10.31 -3.42 23.28
N TYR A 114 -9.62 -2.41 22.82
CA TYR A 114 -8.40 -2.58 22.04
C TYR A 114 -7.17 -2.96 22.89
N HIS A 115 -7.20 -2.62 24.19
CA HIS A 115 -6.09 -2.93 25.09
C HIS A 115 -5.89 -4.43 25.38
N ARG A 116 -6.89 -5.27 25.11
CA ARG A 116 -6.83 -6.72 25.40
C ARG A 116 -6.18 -7.57 24.30
N LYS A 117 -6.10 -7.10 23.05
CA LYS A 117 -5.75 -7.96 21.88
C LYS A 117 -4.37 -7.74 21.27
N ILE A 118 -3.66 -6.65 21.57
CA ILE A 118 -2.32 -6.43 21.02
C ILE A 118 -1.29 -6.53 22.14
N ARG A 119 -0.63 -7.68 22.25
CA ARG A 119 0.67 -7.80 22.90
C ARG A 119 1.71 -7.07 22.03
N CYS A 120 1.77 -5.74 22.13
CA CYS A 120 2.93 -4.99 21.68
C CYS A 120 4.12 -5.42 22.54
N PHE A 121 5.16 -5.93 21.88
CA PHE A 121 6.45 -6.20 22.53
C PHE A 121 6.90 -4.99 23.37
N ARG A 122 7.50 -5.22 24.50
CA ARG A 122 7.91 -4.25 25.57
C ARG A 122 8.83 -3.10 25.12
N LEU A 123 9.06 -2.85 23.83
CA LEU A 123 10.10 -1.97 23.32
C LEU A 123 9.61 -0.65 22.69
N CYS A 124 8.30 -0.41 22.54
CA CYS A 124 7.81 0.84 21.96
C CYS A 124 6.71 1.51 22.81
N ARG A 125 6.69 2.84 22.80
CA ARG A 125 5.65 3.64 23.46
C ARG A 125 4.39 3.70 22.60
N ARG A 126 3.22 3.39 23.15
CA ARG A 126 1.97 3.30 22.39
C ARG A 126 1.42 4.65 21.92
N ILE A 127 1.71 5.74 22.63
CA ILE A 127 1.13 7.07 22.38
C ILE A 127 2.25 8.08 22.20
N ILE A 128 2.24 8.78 21.08
CA ILE A 128 3.08 9.95 20.83
C ILE A 128 2.53 11.12 21.65
N PRO A 129 3.35 11.82 22.46
CA PRO A 129 2.86 12.73 23.48
C PRO A 129 2.21 14.02 22.96
N SER A 130 2.43 14.38 21.69
CA SER A 130 1.86 15.60 21.11
C SER A 130 1.86 15.56 19.58
N TYR A 131 1.00 16.38 18.97
CA TYR A 131 1.01 16.61 17.52
C TYR A 131 2.36 17.15 17.02
N ARG A 132 3.00 18.06 17.75
CA ARG A 132 4.35 18.57 17.42
C ARG A 132 5.38 17.44 17.32
N LYS A 133 5.31 16.44 18.20
CA LYS A 133 6.21 15.27 18.12
C LYS A 133 5.86 14.40 16.90
N ALA A 134 4.58 14.18 16.62
CA ALA A 134 4.14 13.45 15.42
C ALA A 134 4.58 14.17 14.13
N LYS A 135 4.47 15.50 14.08
CA LYS A 135 4.97 16.31 12.95
C LYS A 135 6.49 16.18 12.77
N LYS A 136 7.28 16.18 13.85
CA LYS A 136 8.72 15.93 13.75
C LYS A 136 9.05 14.55 13.19
N ILE A 137 8.27 13.53 13.53
CA ILE A 137 8.43 12.17 12.99
C ILE A 137 8.07 12.16 11.49
N PHE A 138 6.96 12.79 11.13
CA PHE A 138 6.54 12.95 9.74
C PHE A 138 7.62 13.63 8.90
N ASP A 139 8.12 14.79 9.38
CA ASP A 139 9.14 15.57 8.68
C ASP A 139 10.45 14.79 8.50
N PHE A 140 10.81 13.99 9.50
CA PHE A 140 11.97 13.11 9.37
C PHE A 140 11.75 12.05 8.29
N CYS A 141 10.57 11.39 8.26
CA CYS A 141 10.23 10.44 7.21
C CYS A 141 10.23 11.09 5.83
N ALA A 142 9.61 12.26 5.70
CA ALA A 142 9.53 13.01 4.44
C ALA A 142 10.91 13.38 3.88
N LYS A 143 11.87 13.73 4.75
CA LYS A 143 13.25 14.04 4.36
C LYS A 143 14.04 12.84 3.82
N GLN A 144 13.55 11.62 3.97
CA GLN A 144 14.19 10.43 3.39
C GLN A 144 13.78 10.20 1.94
N THR A 145 13.11 11.14 1.30
CA THR A 145 12.69 11.04 -0.10
C THR A 145 13.87 10.98 -1.07
N CYS A 146 13.79 10.08 -2.06
CA CYS A 146 14.84 9.93 -3.08
C CYS A 146 15.01 11.19 -3.93
N SER A 147 13.97 12.03 -4.07
CA SER A 147 14.00 13.26 -4.88
C SER A 147 14.95 14.36 -4.34
N LEU A 148 15.40 14.28 -3.08
CA LEU A 148 16.31 15.26 -2.49
C LEU A 148 17.80 14.98 -2.72
N GLY A 149 18.18 13.87 -3.36
CA GLY A 149 19.57 13.59 -3.71
C GLY A 149 20.52 13.25 -2.56
N GLY A 150 20.02 13.09 -1.33
CA GLY A 150 20.82 12.76 -0.15
C GLY A 150 21.58 13.95 0.48
N PRO A 151 22.32 13.73 1.58
CA PRO A 151 22.51 12.43 2.25
C PRO A 151 21.27 11.95 3.00
N PHE A 152 21.02 10.63 2.98
CA PHE A 152 19.90 10.02 3.67
C PHE A 152 20.31 9.41 4.99
N ASN A 153 19.46 9.56 6.03
CA ASN A 153 19.68 8.90 7.33
C ASN A 153 19.25 7.43 7.34
N VAL A 154 18.58 6.98 6.25
CA VAL A 154 18.17 5.59 6.04
C VAL A 154 18.52 5.15 4.63
N SER A 155 18.89 3.88 4.49
CA SER A 155 19.15 3.26 3.17
C SER A 155 18.25 2.05 3.01
N PRO A 156 17.64 1.88 1.83
CA PRO A 156 17.55 2.83 0.71
C PRO A 156 16.67 4.05 1.04
N CYS A 157 16.77 5.12 0.23
CA CYS A 157 15.85 6.26 0.30
C CYS A 157 14.41 5.83 -0.01
N ILE A 158 13.44 6.66 0.37
CA ILE A 158 12.01 6.36 0.17
C ILE A 158 11.48 7.13 -1.06
N PRO A 159 11.05 6.47 -2.14
CA PRO A 159 10.59 7.14 -3.37
C PRO A 159 9.17 7.71 -3.20
N PHE A 160 9.01 8.79 -2.41
CA PHE A 160 7.72 9.45 -2.26
C PHE A 160 7.24 10.12 -3.54
N GLN A 161 8.16 10.49 -4.44
CA GLN A 161 7.84 11.05 -5.75
C GLN A 161 7.17 10.04 -6.70
N TYR A 162 7.13 8.75 -6.35
CA TYR A 162 6.46 7.72 -7.12
C TYR A 162 5.32 7.10 -6.31
N VAL A 163 4.10 7.63 -6.49
CA VAL A 163 2.91 7.18 -5.73
C VAL A 163 2.03 6.17 -6.49
N ARG A 164 2.38 5.83 -7.74
CA ARG A 164 1.59 4.86 -8.54
C ARG A 164 1.61 3.45 -7.97
N ASP A 165 2.71 3.06 -7.32
CA ASP A 165 2.88 1.76 -6.67
C ASP A 165 3.86 1.85 -5.47
N GLY A 166 4.05 0.74 -4.71
CA GLY A 166 5.04 0.63 -3.64
C GLY A 166 4.66 1.28 -2.30
N CYS A 167 3.37 1.60 -2.09
CA CYS A 167 2.90 2.13 -0.79
C CYS A 167 3.26 1.22 0.37
N TYR A 168 3.18 -0.10 0.18
CA TYR A 168 3.50 -1.12 1.17
C TYR A 168 4.97 -1.04 1.62
N ALA A 169 5.91 -0.88 0.69
CA ALA A 169 7.33 -0.75 1.01
C ALA A 169 7.64 0.59 1.69
N ARG A 170 7.06 1.70 1.19
CA ARG A 170 7.18 3.02 1.84
C ARG A 170 6.64 3.00 3.28
N ALA A 171 5.45 2.45 3.48
CA ALA A 171 4.84 2.32 4.80
C ALA A 171 5.67 1.44 5.74
N HIS A 172 6.24 0.34 5.22
CA HIS A 172 7.07 -0.56 6.01
C HIS A 172 8.39 0.09 6.44
N LYS A 173 9.04 0.84 5.56
CA LYS A 173 10.26 1.59 5.87
C LYS A 173 9.99 2.71 6.88
N MET A 174 8.89 3.45 6.72
CA MET A 174 8.47 4.47 7.69
C MET A 174 8.15 3.86 9.06
N ARG A 175 7.48 2.71 9.09
CA ARG A 175 7.26 1.96 10.34
C ARG A 175 8.58 1.64 11.03
N TRP A 176 9.59 1.17 10.29
CA TRP A 176 10.92 0.93 10.85
C TRP A 176 11.49 2.20 11.50
N ILE A 177 11.45 3.34 10.83
CA ILE A 177 11.90 4.63 11.37
C ILE A 177 11.15 4.98 12.67
N ILE A 178 9.83 4.87 12.67
CA ILE A 178 8.99 5.21 13.82
C ILE A 178 9.33 4.34 15.04
N THR A 179 9.55 3.05 14.81
CA THR A 179 9.79 2.09 15.90
C THR A 179 11.22 2.09 16.39
N THR A 180 12.23 2.15 15.50
CA THR A 180 13.64 2.03 15.87
C THR A 180 14.25 3.35 16.30
N LYS A 181 13.98 4.45 15.56
CA LYS A 181 14.55 5.76 15.86
C LYS A 181 13.78 6.52 16.94
N TYR A 182 12.45 6.41 16.91
CA TYR A 182 11.60 7.20 17.80
C TYR A 182 11.00 6.39 18.95
N HIS A 183 11.11 5.08 18.91
CA HIS A 183 10.59 4.15 19.92
C HIS A 183 9.09 4.28 20.18
N TYR A 184 8.31 4.57 19.12
CA TYR A 184 6.86 4.53 19.17
C TYR A 184 6.30 3.33 18.44
N CYS A 185 5.26 2.71 19.01
CA CYS A 185 4.51 1.66 18.31
C CYS A 185 3.81 2.28 17.09
N CYS A 186 3.81 1.54 16.01
CA CYS A 186 3.22 1.95 14.75
C CYS A 186 2.41 0.79 14.19
N GLU A 187 1.14 1.05 13.97
CA GLU A 187 0.23 0.21 13.20
C GLU A 187 0.28 0.64 11.73
N LYS A 188 -0.47 -0.06 10.89
CA LYS A 188 -0.73 0.35 9.51
C LYS A 188 -2.22 0.38 9.26
N VAL A 189 -2.66 1.37 8.51
CA VAL A 189 -4.01 1.39 7.95
C VAL A 189 -3.94 1.06 6.47
N PHE A 190 -4.78 0.11 6.06
CA PHE A 190 -5.03 -0.26 4.68
C PHE A 190 -6.43 0.21 4.29
N SER A 191 -6.55 0.91 3.18
CA SER A 191 -7.81 1.22 2.51
C SER A 191 -7.94 0.40 1.23
N PHE A 192 -9.16 0.06 0.85
CA PHE A 192 -9.43 -0.82 -0.28
C PHE A 192 -10.61 -0.33 -1.11
N ALA A 193 -10.53 -0.58 -2.41
CA ALA A 193 -11.64 -0.49 -3.37
C ALA A 193 -11.92 -1.90 -3.94
N VAL A 194 -12.71 -2.69 -3.22
CA VAL A 194 -12.91 -4.12 -3.51
C VAL A 194 -14.21 -4.42 -4.24
N TYR A 195 -15.22 -3.57 -4.11
CA TYR A 195 -16.49 -3.74 -4.79
C TYR A 195 -16.45 -3.07 -6.18
N SER A 196 -17.07 -3.69 -7.18
CA SER A 196 -17.18 -3.06 -8.49
C SER A 196 -18.31 -2.01 -8.45
N PRO A 197 -18.11 -0.81 -8.99
CA PRO A 197 -16.97 -0.31 -9.78
C PRO A 197 -15.92 0.48 -8.98
N ASP A 198 -15.89 0.41 -7.65
CA ASP A 198 -15.05 1.25 -6.77
C ASP A 198 -13.57 1.26 -7.17
N THR A 199 -12.93 2.38 -6.98
CA THR A 199 -11.48 2.56 -7.08
C THR A 199 -11.03 3.60 -6.07
N LEU A 200 -9.85 3.45 -5.49
CA LEU A 200 -9.19 4.56 -4.81
C LEU A 200 -8.63 5.49 -5.87
N ALA A 201 -8.86 6.79 -5.74
CA ALA A 201 -8.36 7.76 -6.71
C ALA A 201 -7.89 9.03 -6.00
N VAL A 202 -6.70 9.51 -6.39
CA VAL A 202 -6.09 10.73 -5.86
C VAL A 202 -5.53 11.58 -6.98
N GLN A 203 -5.48 12.89 -6.78
CA GLN A 203 -4.65 13.77 -7.58
C GLN A 203 -3.29 13.94 -6.90
N ALA A 204 -2.23 13.56 -7.59
CA ALA A 204 -0.86 13.59 -7.05
C ALA A 204 -0.28 15.02 -7.08
N ASN A 205 -0.92 15.97 -6.39
CA ASN A 205 -0.61 17.40 -6.45
C ASN A 205 0.86 17.71 -6.11
N LYS A 206 1.48 16.96 -5.20
CA LYS A 206 2.90 17.11 -4.86
C LYS A 206 3.86 16.61 -5.95
N TRP A 207 3.37 15.81 -6.92
CA TRP A 207 4.19 15.05 -7.86
C TRP A 207 3.70 15.20 -9.30
N GLY A 208 3.37 16.42 -9.71
CA GLY A 208 3.01 16.77 -11.08
C GLY A 208 1.50 16.84 -11.35
N GLY A 209 0.64 16.52 -10.37
CA GLY A 209 -0.80 16.78 -10.43
C GLY A 209 -1.63 15.77 -11.24
N CYS A 210 -1.04 14.69 -11.77
CA CYS A 210 -1.80 13.68 -12.48
C CYS A 210 -2.70 12.84 -11.54
N CYS A 211 -3.73 12.24 -12.10
CA CYS A 211 -4.59 11.32 -11.40
C CYS A 211 -3.94 9.93 -11.27
N VAL A 212 -4.02 9.36 -10.09
CA VAL A 212 -3.54 8.00 -9.79
C VAL A 212 -4.67 7.19 -9.21
N ARG A 213 -4.78 5.91 -9.59
CA ARG A 213 -5.82 4.99 -9.15
C ARG A 213 -5.20 3.73 -8.55
N TRP A 214 -5.79 3.26 -7.44
CA TRP A 214 -5.34 2.06 -6.73
C TRP A 214 -6.53 1.18 -6.35
N TRP A 215 -6.26 -0.10 -6.11
CA TRP A 215 -7.22 -0.99 -5.48
C TRP A 215 -7.04 -1.09 -3.97
N TYR A 216 -5.82 -0.79 -3.48
CA TYR A 216 -5.56 -0.55 -2.06
C TYR A 216 -4.50 0.53 -1.89
N HIS A 217 -4.48 1.13 -0.70
CA HIS A 217 -3.41 2.00 -0.25
C HIS A 217 -3.09 1.70 1.21
N VAL A 218 -1.84 1.95 1.63
CA VAL A 218 -1.40 1.70 3.00
C VAL A 218 -0.45 2.77 3.48
N ALA A 219 -0.62 3.18 4.75
CA ALA A 219 0.28 4.10 5.43
C ALA A 219 0.41 3.75 6.92
N PRO A 220 1.52 4.18 7.57
CA PRO A 220 1.66 4.09 9.01
C PRO A 220 0.56 4.84 9.77
N LEU A 221 0.01 4.19 10.79
CA LEU A 221 -0.98 4.75 11.71
C LEU A 221 -0.38 4.85 13.10
N VAL A 222 -0.48 6.01 13.71
CA VAL A 222 0.05 6.29 15.04
C VAL A 222 -1.01 6.93 15.95
N ARG A 223 -0.88 6.67 17.25
CA ARG A 223 -1.74 7.27 18.27
C ARG A 223 -1.06 8.49 18.83
N VAL A 224 -1.72 9.62 18.81
CA VAL A 224 -1.15 10.92 19.21
C VAL A 224 -2.05 11.56 20.25
N ARG A 225 -1.46 11.96 21.39
CA ARG A 225 -2.17 12.70 22.43
C ARG A 225 -2.45 14.12 21.96
N LEU A 226 -3.71 14.53 22.06
CA LEU A 226 -4.14 15.91 21.85
C LEU A 226 -4.72 16.44 23.17
N GLY A 227 -4.03 17.41 23.76
CA GLY A 227 -4.41 17.92 25.07
C GLY A 227 -4.29 16.86 26.19
N ARG A 228 -5.14 16.99 27.19
CA ARG A 228 -5.07 16.18 28.42
C ARG A 228 -5.78 14.83 28.29
N TRP A 229 -6.85 14.78 27.48
CA TRP A 229 -7.82 13.68 27.50
C TRP A 229 -8.05 12.96 26.17
N ALA A 230 -7.63 13.54 25.04
CA ALA A 230 -7.89 12.97 23.73
C ALA A 230 -6.65 12.26 23.15
N VAL A 231 -6.89 11.12 22.48
CA VAL A 231 -5.91 10.42 21.66
C VAL A 231 -6.49 10.26 20.26
N LEU A 232 -5.79 10.80 19.27
CA LEU A 232 -6.17 10.74 17.86
C LEU A 232 -5.40 9.68 17.11
N LEU A 233 -6.03 9.09 16.12
CA LEU A 233 -5.40 8.25 15.11
C LEU A 233 -4.94 9.15 13.96
N LEU A 234 -3.61 9.26 13.79
CA LEU A 234 -2.99 10.06 12.73
C LEU A 234 -2.25 9.16 11.76
N VAL A 235 -2.38 9.47 10.48
CA VAL A 235 -1.70 8.79 9.39
C VAL A 235 -0.44 9.59 9.00
N ILE A 236 0.66 8.87 8.78
CA ILE A 236 1.96 9.39 8.34
C ILE A 236 2.15 9.01 6.87
N ASP A 237 1.78 9.90 5.96
CA ASP A 237 1.86 9.65 4.50
C ASP A 237 2.47 10.84 3.73
N PRO A 238 3.80 10.96 3.69
CA PRO A 238 4.47 12.02 2.95
C PRO A 238 4.27 11.95 1.42
N GLY A 239 3.86 10.81 0.88
CA GLY A 239 3.48 10.67 -0.53
C GLY A 239 2.25 11.50 -0.90
N MET A 240 1.32 11.66 0.04
CA MET A 240 0.07 12.38 -0.17
C MET A 240 0.00 13.75 0.54
N PHE A 241 0.62 13.90 1.71
CA PHE A 241 0.43 15.05 2.60
C PHE A 241 1.75 15.71 3.00
N ASP A 242 1.65 16.92 3.59
CA ASP A 242 2.78 17.69 4.14
C ASP A 242 2.84 17.66 5.67
N LYS A 243 1.89 16.96 6.28
CA LYS A 243 1.77 16.81 7.74
C LYS A 243 1.02 15.52 8.10
N PRO A 244 1.12 15.03 9.35
CA PRO A 244 0.23 13.98 9.84
C PRO A 244 -1.22 14.44 9.74
N VAL A 245 -2.11 13.58 9.27
CA VAL A 245 -3.54 13.87 9.09
C VAL A 245 -4.38 12.87 9.86
N LEU A 246 -5.64 13.24 10.17
CA LEU A 246 -6.61 12.32 10.73
C LEU A 246 -6.86 11.14 9.76
N LEU A 247 -7.19 9.98 10.33
CA LEU A 247 -7.55 8.82 9.54
C LEU A 247 -8.69 9.12 8.56
N SER A 248 -9.73 9.84 9.00
CA SER A 248 -10.86 10.26 8.14
C SER A 248 -10.41 11.15 6.97
N THR A 249 -9.51 12.10 7.21
CA THR A 249 -8.94 12.95 6.17
C THR A 249 -8.14 12.14 5.14
N TRP A 250 -7.37 11.15 5.61
CA TRP A 250 -6.59 10.28 4.74
C TRP A 250 -7.49 9.38 3.87
N LEU A 251 -8.57 8.84 4.43
CA LEU A 251 -9.56 8.05 3.68
C LEU A 251 -10.26 8.92 2.62
N ALA A 252 -10.80 10.08 3.02
CA ALA A 252 -11.51 10.98 2.12
C ALA A 252 -10.66 11.49 0.95
N ALA A 253 -9.35 11.70 1.15
CA ALA A 253 -8.45 12.11 0.08
C ALA A 253 -8.31 11.09 -1.06
N GLN A 254 -8.70 9.83 -0.84
CA GLN A 254 -8.65 8.75 -1.81
C GLN A 254 -9.96 8.58 -2.59
N GLU A 255 -10.94 9.45 -2.33
CA GLU A 255 -12.25 9.47 -3.00
C GLU A 255 -12.39 10.65 -3.98
N ASN A 256 -11.31 11.02 -4.68
CA ASN A 256 -11.31 12.16 -5.59
C ASN A 256 -12.12 11.87 -6.86
N LYS A 257 -13.35 12.37 -6.91
CA LYS A 257 -14.28 12.19 -8.02
C LYS A 257 -13.81 12.82 -9.33
N ASN A 258 -12.92 13.82 -9.27
CA ASN A 258 -12.33 14.42 -10.48
C ASN A 258 -11.34 13.46 -11.15
N CYS A 259 -10.72 12.56 -10.38
CA CYS A 259 -9.80 11.54 -10.89
C CYS A 259 -10.51 10.25 -11.31
N SER A 260 -11.65 9.94 -10.70
CA SER A 260 -12.51 8.81 -11.08
C SER A 260 -13.93 9.02 -10.55
N PRO A 261 -14.98 8.90 -11.37
CA PRO A 261 -16.35 8.95 -10.87
C PRO A 261 -16.65 7.81 -9.88
N TYR A 262 -15.87 6.75 -9.91
CA TYR A 262 -15.97 5.58 -9.02
C TYR A 262 -15.01 5.66 -7.82
N ALA A 263 -14.41 6.82 -7.56
CA ALA A 263 -13.53 6.97 -6.41
C ALA A 263 -14.31 6.76 -5.11
N HIS A 264 -14.03 5.65 -4.43
CA HIS A 264 -14.68 5.27 -3.19
C HIS A 264 -13.83 4.28 -2.40
N VAL A 265 -13.72 4.50 -1.08
CA VAL A 265 -13.10 3.58 -0.15
C VAL A 265 -14.16 2.56 0.30
N SER A 266 -14.17 1.38 -0.30
CA SER A 266 -15.14 0.32 0.01
C SER A 266 -15.01 -0.21 1.43
N LEU A 267 -13.77 -0.28 1.94
CA LEU A 267 -13.46 -0.69 3.31
C LEU A 267 -12.04 -0.25 3.70
N TYR A 268 -11.79 -0.20 5.00
CA TYR A 268 -10.43 -0.10 5.53
C TYR A 268 -10.20 -1.09 6.67
N SER A 269 -8.93 -1.38 6.96
CA SER A 269 -8.55 -2.19 8.11
C SER A 269 -7.29 -1.66 8.78
N ILE A 270 -7.23 -1.76 10.11
CA ILE A 270 -6.04 -1.44 10.88
C ILE A 270 -5.33 -2.74 11.20
N GLN A 271 -4.06 -2.84 10.83
CA GLN A 271 -3.24 -4.03 10.94
C GLN A 271 -2.03 -3.79 11.84
N PRO A 272 -1.44 -4.84 12.42
CA PRO A 272 -0.13 -4.75 13.06
C PRO A 272 0.89 -4.08 12.13
N GLY A 273 1.83 -3.33 12.70
CA GLY A 273 2.87 -2.66 11.90
C GLY A 273 3.75 -3.63 11.09
N THR A 274 3.74 -4.93 11.44
CA THR A 274 4.40 -6.02 10.70
C THR A 274 3.71 -6.41 9.40
N ALA A 275 2.40 -6.16 9.26
CA ALA A 275 1.69 -6.40 8.01
C ALA A 275 2.35 -5.63 6.85
N TYR A 276 2.62 -6.32 5.73
CA TYR A 276 3.38 -5.76 4.61
C TYR A 276 2.48 -5.36 3.44
N ALA A 277 1.86 -6.33 2.79
CA ALA A 277 0.98 -6.14 1.65
C ALA A 277 -0.20 -7.12 1.71
N PRO A 278 -1.34 -6.82 1.06
CA PRO A 278 -2.43 -7.78 0.92
C PRO A 278 -1.95 -9.08 0.26
N TRP A 279 -2.48 -10.22 0.71
CA TRP A 279 -2.09 -11.55 0.23
C TRP A 279 -3.29 -12.33 -0.25
N GLY A 280 -3.38 -12.54 -1.55
CA GLY A 280 -4.51 -13.27 -2.15
C GLY A 280 -5.89 -12.61 -1.95
N GLY A 281 -5.90 -11.28 -1.76
CA GLY A 281 -7.11 -10.49 -1.52
C GLY A 281 -6.92 -9.47 -0.40
N TRP A 282 -7.99 -9.07 0.27
CA TRP A 282 -8.00 -8.02 1.31
C TRP A 282 -8.19 -8.55 2.74
N THR A 283 -8.21 -9.88 2.92
CA THR A 283 -8.50 -10.53 4.22
C THR A 283 -7.27 -11.07 4.91
N ALA A 284 -6.13 -11.16 4.21
CA ALA A 284 -4.86 -11.61 4.75
C ALA A 284 -3.73 -10.69 4.30
N PHE A 285 -2.62 -10.67 5.02
CA PHE A 285 -1.46 -9.84 4.75
C PHE A 285 -0.17 -10.64 4.86
N SER A 286 0.75 -10.40 3.94
CA SER A 286 2.13 -10.88 4.07
C SER A 286 2.88 -10.05 5.12
N THR A 287 4.04 -10.52 5.55
CA THR A 287 5.00 -9.78 6.38
C THR A 287 6.35 -9.71 5.69
N ASP A 288 7.21 -8.77 6.06
CA ASP A 288 8.59 -8.62 5.56
C ASP A 288 9.54 -8.31 6.73
N PRO A 289 9.78 -9.28 7.64
CA PRO A 289 10.51 -9.05 8.89
C PRO A 289 11.96 -8.62 8.65
N ASN A 290 12.57 -9.06 7.57
CA ASN A 290 13.96 -8.78 7.21
C ASN A 290 14.13 -7.62 6.22
N TYR A 291 13.05 -6.94 5.85
CA TYR A 291 13.04 -5.79 4.92
C TYR A 291 13.59 -6.08 3.51
N VAL A 292 13.70 -7.34 3.11
CA VAL A 292 14.25 -7.73 1.79
C VAL A 292 13.35 -7.24 0.66
N SER A 293 12.05 -7.52 0.74
CA SER A 293 11.07 -7.05 -0.25
C SER A 293 10.88 -5.53 -0.20
N THR A 294 10.91 -4.95 0.99
CA THR A 294 10.87 -3.50 1.21
C THR A 294 12.01 -2.82 0.47
N ASP A 295 13.25 -3.19 0.77
CA ASP A 295 14.43 -2.51 0.23
C ASP A 295 14.56 -2.73 -1.27
N SER A 296 14.26 -3.94 -1.80
CA SER A 296 14.23 -4.22 -3.23
C SER A 296 13.22 -3.34 -3.98
N THR A 297 12.01 -3.18 -3.43
CA THR A 297 10.98 -2.30 -4.02
C THR A 297 11.40 -0.83 -4.00
N LEU A 298 11.94 -0.34 -2.89
CA LEU A 298 12.38 1.05 -2.78
C LEU A 298 13.53 1.35 -3.76
N ILE A 299 14.48 0.43 -3.93
CA ILE A 299 15.58 0.55 -4.90
C ILE A 299 15.04 0.56 -6.33
N ALA A 300 14.12 -0.33 -6.66
CA ALA A 300 13.51 -0.39 -8.00
C ALA A 300 12.79 0.91 -8.39
N TYR A 301 12.18 1.58 -7.41
CA TYR A 301 11.36 2.78 -7.66
C TYR A 301 12.08 4.11 -7.40
N LYS A 302 13.34 4.10 -6.94
CA LYS A 302 14.07 5.32 -6.50
C LYS A 302 14.16 6.43 -7.55
N ASN A 303 14.20 6.07 -8.85
CA ASN A 303 14.36 6.98 -9.98
C ASN A 303 13.04 7.21 -10.76
N LEU A 304 11.94 6.59 -10.33
CA LEU A 304 10.64 6.76 -10.97
C LEU A 304 9.95 8.02 -10.45
N ILE A 305 9.13 8.62 -11.30
CA ILE A 305 8.26 9.76 -10.99
C ILE A 305 6.80 9.42 -11.29
N THR A 306 5.88 10.06 -10.60
CA THR A 306 4.43 9.79 -10.75
C THR A 306 3.88 10.34 -12.06
N CYS A 307 4.21 11.55 -12.39
CA CYS A 307 3.76 12.30 -13.55
C CYS A 307 4.97 12.77 -14.34
#